data_6bcb5a941cc227edfa77e97aaa6144b4
#
_entry.id   6bcb5a941cc227edfa77e97aaa6144b4
#
_cell.length_a   1.000
_cell.length_b   1.000
_cell.length_c   1.000
_cell.angle_alpha   90.00
_cell.angle_beta   90.00
_cell.angle_gamma   90.00
#
_symmetry.space_group_name_H-M   'P 1'
#
loop_
_entity.id
_entity.type
_entity.pdbx_description
1 polymer ?
#
loop_
_entity_poly.entity_id
_entity_poly.type
_entity_poly.pdbx_seq_one_letter_code
_entity_poly.pdbx_strand_id
1 'polypeptide(L)'
;MKEKKSAKPVSFRKKTCYTLAFCAAWLLLYLVLSGYHLTPNQALRSYENTLLLSAPTQMLMQGKSLSAPDGFSRWRLGENEDCLLFSLYFFRPRMDGWYATGSLLEYQRNTPVEIAIDHSSTYEHYWFGKISAPAALSMEVRYETAQGEAGSETFWTKDMLYHNSAYYFVIPASSS
;
A
#
# COMPACT_ATOMS: atom_id res chain seq x y z
N MET A 1 13.16 -61.23 30.60
CA MET A 1 14.13 -60.35 29.97
C MET A 1 13.53 -59.69 28.74
N LYS A 2 13.31 -58.38 28.75
CA LYS A 2 12.77 -57.64 27.57
C LYS A 2 13.96 -57.14 26.76
N GLU A 3 14.14 -57.61 25.53
CA GLU A 3 15.17 -57.12 24.62
C GLU A 3 14.94 -55.62 24.32
N LYS A 4 15.90 -54.79 24.69
CA LYS A 4 15.96 -53.41 24.25
C LYS A 4 16.27 -53.37 22.76
N LYS A 5 15.22 -53.09 21.92
CA LYS A 5 15.43 -52.79 20.49
C LYS A 5 16.39 -51.59 20.39
N SER A 6 17.61 -51.84 19.95
CA SER A 6 18.62 -50.84 19.62
C SER A 6 18.07 -49.97 18.47
N ALA A 7 17.81 -48.70 18.74
CA ALA A 7 17.42 -47.72 17.72
C ALA A 7 18.58 -47.55 16.70
N LYS A 8 18.33 -47.82 15.42
CA LYS A 8 19.34 -47.65 14.37
C LYS A 8 19.80 -46.18 14.34
N PRO A 9 21.11 -45.89 14.28
CA PRO A 9 21.61 -44.54 14.21
C PRO A 9 21.08 -43.80 12.96
N VAL A 10 20.46 -42.65 13.19
CA VAL A 10 19.95 -41.81 12.09
C VAL A 10 21.12 -41.31 11.25
N SER A 11 21.09 -41.55 9.92
CA SER A 11 22.14 -41.11 9.01
C SER A 11 22.46 -39.62 9.18
N PHE A 12 23.73 -39.22 9.13
CA PHE A 12 24.19 -37.84 9.26
C PHE A 12 23.41 -36.89 8.36
N ARG A 13 23.16 -37.26 7.09
CA ARG A 13 22.36 -36.48 6.14
C ARG A 13 20.94 -36.21 6.64
N LYS A 14 20.28 -37.21 7.25
CA LYS A 14 18.95 -37.04 7.83
C LYS A 14 18.95 -36.08 9.02
N LYS A 15 19.95 -36.14 9.88
CA LYS A 15 20.11 -35.20 11.01
C LYS A 15 20.27 -33.79 10.52
N THR A 16 21.13 -33.54 9.52
CA THR A 16 21.34 -32.21 8.93
C THR A 16 20.04 -31.67 8.30
N CYS A 17 19.30 -32.50 7.55
CA CYS A 17 18.01 -32.06 6.99
C CYS A 17 16.99 -31.67 8.07
N TYR A 18 16.88 -32.45 9.16
CA TYR A 18 15.99 -32.10 10.27
C TYR A 18 16.40 -30.81 10.98
N THR A 19 17.69 -30.60 11.19
CA THR A 19 18.21 -29.35 11.80
C THR A 19 17.89 -28.15 10.93
N LEU A 20 18.12 -28.23 9.60
CA LEU A 20 17.80 -27.16 8.67
C LEU A 20 16.29 -26.88 8.61
N ALA A 21 15.47 -27.92 8.55
CA ALA A 21 14.02 -27.76 8.58
C ALA A 21 13.52 -27.11 9.88
N PHE A 22 14.10 -27.48 11.02
CA PHE A 22 13.78 -26.89 12.31
C PHE A 22 14.19 -25.42 12.37
N CYS A 23 15.40 -25.07 11.92
CA CYS A 23 15.85 -23.68 11.86
C CYS A 23 14.98 -22.84 10.92
N ALA A 24 14.59 -23.38 9.76
CA ALA A 24 13.69 -22.71 8.84
C ALA A 24 12.30 -22.48 9.44
N ALA A 25 11.75 -23.47 10.15
CA ALA A 25 10.47 -23.34 10.83
C ALA A 25 10.51 -22.29 11.94
N TRP A 26 11.61 -22.25 12.74
CA TRP A 26 11.83 -21.24 13.76
C TRP A 26 11.96 -19.84 13.17
N LEU A 27 12.69 -19.69 12.06
CA LEU A 27 12.83 -18.42 11.36
C LEU A 27 11.47 -17.91 10.86
N LEU A 28 10.69 -18.79 10.23
CA LEU A 28 9.34 -18.45 9.77
C LEU A 28 8.42 -18.04 10.92
N LEU A 29 8.46 -18.79 12.02
CA LEU A 29 7.68 -18.45 13.21
C LEU A 29 8.10 -17.09 13.78
N TYR A 30 9.40 -16.82 13.87
CA TYR A 30 9.92 -15.53 14.30
C TYR A 30 9.45 -14.39 13.40
N LEU A 31 9.52 -14.55 12.06
CA LEU A 31 9.06 -13.54 11.10
C LEU A 31 7.56 -13.25 11.25
N VAL A 32 6.74 -14.28 11.47
CA VAL A 32 5.31 -14.13 11.69
C VAL A 32 5.03 -13.41 13.02
N LEU A 33 5.69 -13.82 14.10
CA LEU A 33 5.47 -13.22 15.43
C LEU A 33 6.03 -11.80 15.55
N SER A 34 7.07 -11.45 14.78
CA SER A 34 7.64 -10.10 14.75
C SER A 34 6.82 -9.11 13.92
N GLY A 35 5.72 -9.54 13.29
CA GLY A 35 4.93 -8.68 12.40
C GLY A 35 5.61 -8.36 11.07
N TYR A 36 6.61 -9.18 10.66
CA TYR A 36 7.32 -8.99 9.40
C TYR A 36 6.43 -9.31 8.20
N HIS A 37 6.18 -8.34 7.35
CA HIS A 37 5.38 -8.52 6.15
C HIS A 37 6.23 -9.02 4.98
N LEU A 38 6.04 -10.27 4.59
CA LEU A 38 6.76 -10.90 3.49
C LEU A 38 6.29 -10.43 2.10
N THR A 39 5.06 -9.92 2.02
CA THR A 39 4.46 -9.47 0.75
C THR A 39 3.84 -8.08 0.87
N PRO A 40 3.76 -7.31 -0.24
CA PRO A 40 3.06 -6.02 -0.27
C PRO A 40 1.61 -6.13 0.21
N ASN A 41 0.91 -7.21 -0.16
CA ASN A 41 -0.48 -7.42 0.21
C ASN A 41 -0.67 -7.62 1.72
N GLN A 42 0.28 -8.24 2.41
CA GLN A 42 0.24 -8.34 3.87
C GLN A 42 0.39 -6.96 4.52
N ALA A 43 1.34 -6.15 4.05
CA ALA A 43 1.54 -4.80 4.54
C ALA A 43 0.30 -3.91 4.30
N LEU A 44 -0.27 -3.97 3.10
CA LEU A 44 -1.48 -3.22 2.75
C LEU A 44 -2.67 -3.63 3.63
N ARG A 45 -2.92 -4.93 3.82
CA ARG A 45 -4.01 -5.42 4.69
C ARG A 45 -3.78 -5.02 6.16
N SER A 46 -2.53 -5.10 6.62
CA SER A 46 -2.19 -4.64 7.97
C SER A 46 -2.49 -3.15 8.12
N TYR A 47 -2.16 -2.34 7.12
CA TYR A 47 -2.45 -0.92 7.09
C TYR A 47 -3.97 -0.65 7.06
N GLU A 48 -4.73 -1.31 6.18
CA GLU A 48 -6.19 -1.22 6.13
C GLU A 48 -6.85 -1.58 7.48
N ASN A 49 -6.32 -2.59 8.16
CA ASN A 49 -6.80 -2.97 9.49
C ASN A 49 -6.52 -1.89 10.56
N THR A 50 -5.42 -1.16 10.46
CA THR A 50 -5.14 -0.04 11.38
C THR A 50 -6.10 1.13 11.19
N LEU A 51 -6.63 1.30 9.98
CA LEU A 51 -7.63 2.32 9.66
C LEU A 51 -9.05 1.93 10.04
N LEU A 52 -9.27 0.70 10.53
CA LEU A 52 -10.58 0.16 10.94
C LEU A 52 -11.64 0.28 9.83
N LEU A 53 -11.26 0.05 8.58
CA LEU A 53 -12.18 0.13 7.46
C LEU A 53 -13.30 -0.91 7.59
N SER A 54 -14.51 -0.55 7.19
CA SER A 54 -15.71 -1.41 7.20
C SER A 54 -15.55 -2.64 6.29
N ALA A 55 -14.82 -2.46 5.19
CA ALA A 55 -14.48 -3.51 4.23
C ALA A 55 -13.12 -3.24 3.59
N PRO A 56 -12.40 -4.28 3.12
CA PRO A 56 -11.15 -4.11 2.41
C PRO A 56 -11.36 -3.36 1.09
N THR A 57 -10.37 -2.53 0.71
CA THR A 57 -10.45 -1.76 -0.53
C THR A 57 -10.17 -2.65 -1.75
N GLN A 58 -10.93 -2.44 -2.83
CA GLN A 58 -10.66 -2.99 -4.15
C GLN A 58 -9.65 -2.10 -4.87
N MET A 59 -8.64 -2.71 -5.48
CA MET A 59 -7.62 -1.97 -6.23
C MET A 59 -8.22 -1.39 -7.52
N LEU A 60 -8.11 -0.08 -7.68
CA LEU A 60 -8.45 0.64 -8.90
C LEU A 60 -7.23 0.89 -9.77
N MET A 61 -6.18 1.44 -9.19
CA MET A 61 -4.97 1.86 -9.88
C MET A 61 -3.73 1.52 -9.06
N GLN A 62 -2.60 1.37 -9.75
CA GLN A 62 -1.29 1.26 -9.12
C GLN A 62 -0.20 1.85 -10.03
N GLY A 63 0.88 2.30 -9.44
CA GLY A 63 2.00 2.85 -10.17
C GLY A 63 3.32 2.77 -9.40
N LYS A 64 4.38 3.27 -10.05
CA LYS A 64 5.68 3.39 -9.39
C LYS A 64 5.75 4.72 -8.67
N SER A 65 6.38 4.73 -7.50
CA SER A 65 6.73 5.95 -6.79
C SER A 65 7.86 6.67 -7.53
N LEU A 66 7.84 7.99 -7.54
CA LEU A 66 8.84 8.81 -8.25
C LEU A 66 10.17 8.88 -7.51
N SER A 67 10.14 8.89 -6.18
CA SER A 67 11.32 9.13 -5.34
C SER A 67 12.10 7.87 -4.98
N ALA A 68 11.67 6.69 -5.41
CA ALA A 68 12.40 5.47 -5.10
C ALA A 68 13.38 5.08 -6.22
N PRO A 69 14.66 5.43 -6.10
CA PRO A 69 15.68 5.06 -7.09
C PRO A 69 15.88 3.55 -7.21
N ASP A 70 15.45 2.77 -6.22
CA ASP A 70 15.58 1.32 -6.16
C ASP A 70 14.43 0.55 -6.85
N GLY A 71 13.37 1.25 -7.29
CA GLY A 71 12.22 0.66 -7.97
C GLY A 71 11.31 -0.23 -7.11
N PHE A 72 11.56 -0.32 -5.79
CA PHE A 72 10.78 -1.13 -4.86
C PHE A 72 9.61 -0.36 -4.21
N SER A 73 9.55 0.95 -4.37
CA SER A 73 8.46 1.76 -3.87
C SER A 73 7.36 1.92 -4.92
N ARG A 74 6.12 1.69 -4.51
CA ARG A 74 4.94 1.77 -5.39
C ARG A 74 3.80 2.45 -4.66
N TRP A 75 2.88 3.03 -5.42
CA TRP A 75 1.61 3.50 -4.90
C TRP A 75 0.45 2.66 -5.42
N ARG A 76 -0.63 2.65 -4.66
CA ARG A 76 -1.91 2.02 -4.98
C ARG A 76 -3.05 2.95 -4.58
N LEU A 77 -4.06 3.02 -5.43
CA LEU A 77 -5.37 3.59 -5.12
C LEU A 77 -6.38 2.46 -5.02
N GLY A 78 -7.06 2.36 -3.90
CA GLY A 78 -8.13 1.41 -3.65
C GLY A 78 -9.40 2.10 -3.22
N GLU A 79 -10.55 1.48 -3.48
CA GLU A 79 -11.87 1.99 -3.14
C GLU A 79 -12.67 0.92 -2.40
N ASN A 80 -13.49 1.36 -1.45
CA ASN A 80 -14.64 0.62 -0.94
C ASN A 80 -15.88 1.52 -0.95
N GLU A 81 -17.00 1.09 -0.35
CA GLU A 81 -18.27 1.85 -0.37
C GLU A 81 -18.17 3.20 0.36
N ASP A 82 -17.27 3.33 1.33
CA ASP A 82 -17.19 4.47 2.24
C ASP A 82 -16.03 5.42 1.92
N CYS A 83 -15.00 4.94 1.21
CA CYS A 83 -13.77 5.71 1.08
C CYS A 83 -12.91 5.33 -0.12
N LEU A 84 -11.99 6.25 -0.42
CA LEU A 84 -10.87 6.07 -1.33
C LEU A 84 -9.57 6.06 -0.51
N LEU A 85 -8.77 5.03 -0.67
CA LEU A 85 -7.52 4.85 0.05
C LEU A 85 -6.34 4.94 -0.92
N PHE A 86 -5.54 5.97 -0.76
CA PHE A 86 -4.21 6.03 -1.37
C PHE A 86 -3.19 5.38 -0.44
N SER A 87 -2.36 4.50 -0.97
CA SER A 87 -1.33 3.81 -0.19
C SER A 87 0.00 3.82 -0.91
N LEU A 88 1.05 4.20 -0.21
CA LEU A 88 2.44 3.99 -0.59
C LEU A 88 2.96 2.74 0.11
N TYR A 89 3.65 1.87 -0.61
CA TYR A 89 4.27 0.70 -0.03
C TYR A 89 5.68 0.49 -0.57
N PHE A 90 6.57 0.11 0.33
CA PHE A 90 7.99 -0.08 0.06
C PHE A 90 8.61 -1.15 0.94
N PHE A 91 9.75 -1.66 0.54
CA PHE A 91 10.42 -2.73 1.26
C PHE A 91 11.51 -2.20 2.18
N ARG A 92 11.44 -2.57 3.47
CA ARG A 92 12.41 -2.22 4.53
C ARG A 92 13.05 -3.50 5.10
N PRO A 93 14.14 -4.03 4.49
CA PRO A 93 14.66 -5.37 4.81
C PRO A 93 15.16 -5.51 6.25
N ARG A 94 15.55 -4.42 6.90
CA ARG A 94 16.09 -4.43 8.26
C ARG A 94 15.08 -4.16 9.36
N MET A 95 13.82 -3.95 9.01
CA MET A 95 12.76 -3.60 9.96
C MET A 95 11.61 -4.61 9.88
N ASP A 96 10.60 -4.27 9.12
CA ASP A 96 9.30 -4.96 9.06
C ASP A 96 8.99 -5.58 7.69
N GLY A 97 9.98 -5.62 6.79
CA GLY A 97 9.81 -6.12 5.43
C GLY A 97 9.03 -5.12 4.57
N TRP A 98 7.92 -5.56 3.98
CA TRP A 98 7.04 -4.63 3.30
C TRP A 98 6.29 -3.76 4.30
N TYR A 99 6.28 -2.47 4.04
CA TYR A 99 5.60 -1.45 4.83
C TYR A 99 4.63 -0.68 3.94
N ALA A 100 3.45 -0.36 4.47
CA ALA A 100 2.45 0.46 3.81
C ALA A 100 2.08 1.66 4.69
N THR A 101 1.88 2.80 4.05
CA THR A 101 1.37 4.03 4.63
C THR A 101 0.52 4.75 3.60
N GLY A 102 -0.19 5.80 3.95
CA GLY A 102 -0.99 6.54 2.98
C GLY A 102 -2.03 7.45 3.63
N SER A 103 -2.99 7.86 2.83
CA SER A 103 -4.05 8.77 3.22
C SER A 103 -5.41 8.24 2.82
N LEU A 104 -6.38 8.45 3.70
CA LEU A 104 -7.77 8.07 3.52
C LEU A 104 -8.60 9.30 3.13
N LEU A 105 -9.45 9.14 2.13
CA LEU A 105 -10.46 10.12 1.74
C LEU A 105 -11.83 9.48 1.94
N GLU A 106 -12.53 9.87 2.99
CA GLU A 106 -13.90 9.44 3.26
C GLU A 106 -14.87 10.15 2.32
N TYR A 107 -15.82 9.39 1.77
CA TYR A 107 -16.81 9.94 0.87
C TYR A 107 -17.81 10.81 1.60
N GLN A 108 -17.98 12.02 1.08
CA GLN A 108 -19.01 12.93 1.55
C GLN A 108 -20.27 12.78 0.66
N ARG A 109 -21.44 12.68 1.29
CA ARG A 109 -22.70 12.58 0.57
C ARG A 109 -22.90 13.81 -0.32
N ASN A 110 -23.22 13.57 -1.60
CA ASN A 110 -23.55 14.60 -2.59
C ASN A 110 -22.39 15.51 -3.04
N THR A 111 -21.14 15.11 -2.81
CA THR A 111 -19.99 15.86 -3.30
C THR A 111 -19.59 15.29 -4.68
N PRO A 112 -19.68 16.08 -5.76
CA PRO A 112 -19.36 15.61 -7.11
C PRO A 112 -17.84 15.46 -7.35
N VAL A 113 -17.04 16.13 -6.54
CA VAL A 113 -15.57 16.10 -6.62
C VAL A 113 -15.00 15.92 -5.22
N GLU A 114 -14.25 14.87 -5.04
CA GLU A 114 -13.59 14.51 -3.79
C GLU A 114 -12.10 14.39 -4.04
N ILE A 115 -11.31 15.20 -3.34
CA ILE A 115 -9.87 15.32 -3.53
C ILE A 115 -9.18 15.33 -2.18
N ALA A 116 -8.07 14.63 -2.10
CA ALA A 116 -7.16 14.71 -0.97
C ALA A 116 -5.71 14.78 -1.44
N ILE A 117 -4.85 15.21 -0.56
CA ILE A 117 -3.40 15.16 -0.73
C ILE A 117 -2.81 14.12 0.20
N ASP A 118 -1.93 13.29 -0.32
CA ASP A 118 -1.16 12.38 0.51
C ASP A 118 0.13 13.06 1.00
N HIS A 119 0.30 13.08 2.31
CA HIS A 119 1.49 13.59 2.99
C HIS A 119 2.25 12.48 3.74
N SER A 120 1.97 11.23 3.45
CA SER A 120 2.57 10.08 4.15
C SER A 120 4.06 9.90 3.87
N SER A 121 4.56 10.48 2.78
CA SER A 121 5.97 10.52 2.42
C SER A 121 6.56 11.92 2.65
N THR A 122 7.82 11.97 3.12
CA THR A 122 8.58 13.23 3.25
C THR A 122 9.08 13.76 1.90
N TYR A 123 9.14 12.89 0.89
CA TYR A 123 9.79 13.20 -0.40
C TYR A 123 8.83 13.33 -1.56
N GLU A 124 7.62 12.76 -1.43
CA GLU A 124 6.61 12.76 -2.49
C GLU A 124 5.25 13.01 -1.90
N HIS A 125 4.51 13.86 -2.54
CA HIS A 125 3.11 14.09 -2.26
C HIS A 125 2.30 13.74 -3.49
N TYR A 126 1.09 13.25 -3.28
CA TYR A 126 0.19 12.87 -4.37
C TYR A 126 -1.18 13.48 -4.16
N TRP A 127 -1.68 14.12 -5.19
CA TRP A 127 -3.10 14.41 -5.29
C TRP A 127 -3.83 13.14 -5.72
N PHE A 128 -4.87 12.79 -5.03
CA PHE A 128 -5.73 11.68 -5.42
C PHE A 128 -7.19 12.02 -5.16
N GLY A 129 -8.08 11.40 -5.93
CA GLY A 129 -9.49 11.68 -5.75
C GLY A 129 -10.40 11.02 -6.78
N LYS A 130 -11.66 11.42 -6.67
CA LYS A 130 -12.79 10.93 -7.48
C LYS A 130 -13.62 12.10 -7.98
N ILE A 131 -14.02 12.04 -9.25
CA ILE A 131 -14.94 12.99 -9.88
C ILE A 131 -16.15 12.22 -10.34
N SER A 132 -17.29 12.45 -9.71
CA SER A 132 -18.59 11.82 -10.05
C SER A 132 -19.41 12.61 -11.08
N ALA A 133 -18.84 13.67 -11.67
CA ALA A 133 -19.49 14.50 -12.68
C ALA A 133 -19.27 13.94 -14.10
N PRO A 134 -20.29 13.38 -14.77
CA PRO A 134 -20.10 12.68 -16.04
C PRO A 134 -19.72 13.57 -17.23
N ALA A 135 -19.82 14.89 -17.10
CA ALA A 135 -19.55 15.86 -18.15
C ALA A 135 -18.30 16.71 -17.95
N ALA A 136 -17.50 16.44 -16.90
CA ALA A 136 -16.26 17.17 -16.69
C ALA A 136 -15.22 16.78 -17.74
N LEU A 137 -14.64 17.75 -18.44
CA LEU A 137 -13.52 17.54 -19.37
C LEU A 137 -12.18 17.75 -18.70
N SER A 138 -12.14 18.60 -17.68
CA SER A 138 -10.96 18.91 -16.89
C SER A 138 -11.34 19.36 -15.50
N MET A 139 -10.39 19.31 -14.59
CA MET A 139 -10.50 19.79 -13.23
C MET A 139 -9.31 20.71 -12.96
N GLU A 140 -9.57 21.90 -12.42
CA GLU A 140 -8.55 22.81 -11.92
C GLU A 140 -8.52 22.73 -10.39
N VAL A 141 -7.37 22.36 -9.83
CA VAL A 141 -7.12 22.39 -8.38
C VAL A 141 -6.35 23.65 -8.07
N ARG A 142 -6.92 24.52 -7.26
CA ARG A 142 -6.24 25.70 -6.73
C ARG A 142 -5.81 25.44 -5.30
N TYR A 143 -4.58 25.74 -4.97
CA TYR A 143 -4.01 25.53 -3.65
C TYR A 143 -3.16 26.72 -3.23
N GLU A 144 -2.95 26.85 -1.94
CA GLU A 144 -2.03 27.80 -1.35
C GLU A 144 -0.94 27.04 -0.61
N THR A 145 0.31 27.36 -0.88
CA THR A 145 1.45 26.74 -0.19
C THR A 145 1.54 27.25 1.25
N ALA A 146 2.27 26.53 2.09
CA ALA A 146 2.52 26.97 3.47
C ALA A 146 3.23 28.35 3.57
N GLN A 147 3.85 28.79 2.48
CA GLN A 147 4.47 30.11 2.36
C GLN A 147 3.50 31.19 1.86
N GLY A 148 2.25 30.85 1.59
CA GLY A 148 1.23 31.80 1.11
C GLY A 148 1.26 32.03 -0.41
N GLU A 149 1.97 31.19 -1.17
CA GLU A 149 1.96 31.26 -2.63
C GLU A 149 0.76 30.49 -3.20
N ALA A 150 -0.02 31.17 -4.05
CA ALA A 150 -1.14 30.55 -4.73
C ALA A 150 -0.65 29.78 -5.97
N GLY A 151 -1.09 28.53 -6.10
CA GLY A 151 -0.84 27.71 -7.26
C GLY A 151 -2.13 27.16 -7.86
N SER A 152 -2.07 26.71 -9.10
CA SER A 152 -3.16 25.95 -9.72
C SER A 152 -2.61 24.87 -10.64
N GLU A 153 -3.26 23.71 -10.65
CA GLU A 153 -2.95 22.61 -11.55
C GLU A 153 -4.23 22.16 -12.26
N THR A 154 -4.13 21.91 -13.57
CA THR A 154 -5.26 21.46 -14.38
C THR A 154 -5.06 20.01 -14.78
N PHE A 155 -6.04 19.18 -14.46
CA PHE A 155 -6.04 17.75 -14.76
C PHE A 155 -7.13 17.45 -15.78
N TRP A 156 -6.78 16.64 -16.79
CA TRP A 156 -7.70 16.29 -17.87
C TRP A 156 -8.28 14.90 -17.63
N THR A 157 -9.57 14.75 -17.81
CA THR A 157 -10.28 13.45 -17.62
C THR A 157 -9.77 12.35 -18.54
N LYS A 158 -9.18 12.68 -19.69
CA LYS A 158 -8.53 11.71 -20.59
C LYS A 158 -7.35 10.96 -19.93
N ASP A 159 -6.74 11.54 -18.89
CA ASP A 159 -5.59 11.00 -18.16
C ASP A 159 -6.02 10.29 -16.86
N MET A 160 -7.33 10.19 -16.61
CA MET A 160 -7.95 9.57 -15.45
C MET A 160 -8.52 8.20 -15.77
N LEU A 161 -8.62 7.34 -14.76
CA LEU A 161 -9.33 6.08 -14.87
C LEU A 161 -10.84 6.31 -14.79
N TYR A 162 -11.59 5.93 -15.82
CA TYR A 162 -13.04 5.90 -15.75
C TYR A 162 -13.54 4.54 -15.28
N HIS A 163 -14.23 4.50 -14.14
CA HIS A 163 -14.78 3.29 -13.55
C HIS A 163 -16.06 3.62 -12.77
N ASN A 164 -17.09 2.78 -12.85
CA ASN A 164 -18.35 2.93 -12.11
C ASN A 164 -18.98 4.35 -12.20
N SER A 165 -18.98 4.93 -13.40
CA SER A 165 -19.54 6.28 -13.66
C SER A 165 -18.80 7.42 -12.95
N ALA A 166 -17.56 7.22 -12.56
CA ALA A 166 -16.68 8.22 -11.97
C ALA A 166 -15.28 8.18 -12.60
N TYR A 167 -14.57 9.29 -12.49
CA TYR A 167 -13.17 9.41 -12.88
C TYR A 167 -12.30 9.38 -11.62
N TYR A 168 -11.25 8.57 -11.65
CA TYR A 168 -10.28 8.45 -10.56
C TYR A 168 -8.91 8.90 -11.04
N PHE A 169 -8.18 9.57 -10.18
CA PHE A 169 -6.85 10.05 -10.51
C PHE A 169 -5.87 9.92 -9.32
N VAL A 170 -4.60 9.77 -9.67
CA VAL A 170 -3.46 9.88 -8.78
C VAL A 170 -2.40 10.66 -9.53
N ILE A 171 -2.02 11.81 -9.03
CA ILE A 171 -1.12 12.74 -9.71
C ILE A 171 -0.06 13.19 -8.71
N PRO A 172 1.24 13.07 -9.06
CA PRO A 172 2.28 13.63 -8.22
C PRO A 172 2.05 15.12 -8.03
N ALA A 173 2.06 15.59 -6.79
CA ALA A 173 2.12 17.01 -6.54
C ALA A 173 3.53 17.49 -6.93
N SER A 174 3.60 18.51 -7.78
CA SER A 174 4.87 19.14 -8.11
C SER A 174 5.51 19.65 -6.82
N SER A 175 6.70 19.14 -6.49
CA SER A 175 7.49 19.70 -5.40
C SER A 175 7.95 21.08 -5.82
N SER A 176 7.23 22.11 -5.37
CA SER A 176 7.70 23.48 -5.41
C SER A 176 8.78 23.73 -4.36
#